data_1780f162a018b7550b849cedd2afabb9
#
_entry.id   1780f162a018b7550b849cedd2afabb9
#
_cell.length_a   1.000
_cell.length_b   1.000
_cell.length_c   1.000
_cell.angle_alpha   90.00
_cell.angle_beta   90.00
_cell.angle_gamma   90.00
#
_symmetry.space_group_name_H-M   'P 1'
#
loop_
_entity.id
_entity.type
_entity.pdbx_description
1 polymer ?
#
loop_
_entity_poly.entity_id
_entity_poly.type
_entity_poly.pdbx_seq_one_letter_code
_entity_poly.pdbx_strand_id
1 'polypeptide(L)'
;MTALLISSLLELNITNNREKAVFLHHYIKLHHMKKNKNQLYVQANKDWLVAKSQEEGVKSLPKGVYYKVLAEGDATSATPTPSSVITAHYTGKTIDGATFDSSRGDVPLACRLRDLIEGWIIAMRQMHIGDRWEVYIPAEMAYGKFSQPGIPGGSTLIFDIELLAIN
;
A
#
# COMPACT_ATOMS: atom_id res chain seq x y z
N MET A 1 10.56 -16.49 -20.21
CA MET A 1 9.69 -15.66 -21.08
C MET A 1 9.32 -16.35 -22.41
N THR A 2 10.19 -17.15 -22.98
CA THR A 2 10.00 -17.84 -24.28
C THR A 2 9.01 -19.01 -24.22
N ALA A 3 8.94 -19.75 -23.12
CA ALA A 3 8.11 -20.96 -23.01
C ALA A 3 6.58 -20.67 -22.95
N LEU A 4 6.17 -19.62 -22.25
CA LEU A 4 4.75 -19.20 -22.17
C LEU A 4 4.21 -18.66 -23.50
N LEU A 5 5.05 -18.00 -24.30
CA LEU A 5 4.70 -17.51 -25.64
C LEU A 5 4.53 -18.65 -26.65
N ILE A 6 5.36 -19.69 -26.53
CA ILE A 6 5.28 -20.88 -27.42
C ILE A 6 4.02 -21.70 -27.09
N SER A 7 3.68 -21.82 -25.80
CA SER A 7 2.47 -22.52 -25.35
C SER A 7 1.18 -21.85 -25.88
N SER A 8 1.06 -20.52 -25.75
CA SER A 8 -0.12 -19.78 -26.22
C SER A 8 -0.27 -19.77 -27.76
N LEU A 9 0.82 -19.82 -28.51
CA LEU A 9 0.81 -19.93 -29.97
C LEU A 9 0.42 -21.33 -30.44
N LEU A 10 0.72 -22.37 -29.66
CA LEU A 10 0.32 -23.75 -29.94
C LEU A 10 -1.17 -24.00 -29.63
N GLU A 11 -1.70 -23.37 -28.57
CA GLU A 11 -3.11 -23.47 -28.18
C GLU A 11 -4.08 -22.80 -29.20
N LEU A 12 -3.62 -21.75 -29.89
CA LEU A 12 -4.42 -20.98 -30.84
C LEU A 12 -4.52 -21.62 -32.25
N ASN A 13 -3.89 -22.78 -32.49
CA ASN A 13 -3.95 -23.51 -33.75
C ASN A 13 -3.67 -22.64 -35.02
N ILE A 14 -2.85 -21.59 -34.86
CA ILE A 14 -2.52 -20.67 -35.96
C ILE A 14 -1.51 -21.34 -36.90
N THR A 15 -1.94 -21.68 -38.09
CA THR A 15 -1.14 -22.39 -39.09
C THR A 15 -0.37 -21.47 -40.03
N ASN A 16 -0.81 -20.21 -40.16
CA ASN A 16 -0.23 -19.21 -41.08
C ASN A 16 0.82 -18.35 -40.41
N ASN A 17 2.04 -18.29 -40.97
CA ASN A 17 3.16 -17.46 -40.44
C ASN A 17 2.85 -15.97 -40.39
N ARG A 18 2.01 -15.45 -41.24
CA ARG A 18 1.59 -14.06 -41.31
C ARG A 18 0.69 -13.70 -40.12
N GLU A 19 -0.25 -14.58 -39.79
CA GLU A 19 -1.13 -14.42 -38.62
C GLU A 19 -0.38 -14.56 -37.32
N LYS A 20 0.58 -15.48 -37.23
CA LYS A 20 1.51 -15.58 -36.09
C LYS A 20 2.28 -14.29 -35.84
N ALA A 21 2.78 -13.66 -36.91
CA ALA A 21 3.52 -12.41 -36.79
C ALA A 21 2.64 -11.25 -36.32
N VAL A 22 1.41 -11.15 -36.82
CA VAL A 22 0.42 -10.13 -36.38
C VAL A 22 0.03 -10.33 -34.91
N PHE A 23 -0.27 -11.58 -34.52
CA PHE A 23 -0.58 -11.91 -33.14
C PHE A 23 0.56 -11.59 -32.19
N LEU A 24 1.79 -11.98 -32.53
CA LEU A 24 2.99 -11.70 -31.75
C LEU A 24 3.23 -10.20 -31.61
N HIS A 25 3.09 -9.44 -32.69
CA HIS A 25 3.20 -7.98 -32.64
C HIS A 25 2.16 -7.34 -31.72
N HIS A 26 0.90 -7.77 -31.82
CA HIS A 26 -0.18 -7.28 -30.96
C HIS A 26 0.06 -7.64 -29.49
N TYR A 27 0.47 -8.89 -29.22
CA TYR A 27 0.81 -9.36 -27.87
C TYR A 27 1.97 -8.56 -27.26
N ILE A 28 3.04 -8.31 -28.01
CA ILE A 28 4.19 -7.50 -27.58
C ILE A 28 3.75 -6.07 -27.27
N LYS A 29 2.93 -5.47 -28.14
CA LYS A 29 2.38 -4.13 -27.95
C LYS A 29 1.54 -4.03 -26.68
N LEU A 30 0.64 -4.97 -26.43
CA LEU A 30 -0.17 -5.02 -25.21
C LEU A 30 0.68 -5.18 -23.95
N HIS A 31 1.72 -6.03 -24.00
CA HIS A 31 2.65 -6.21 -22.88
C HIS A 31 3.45 -4.94 -22.56
N HIS A 32 3.93 -4.23 -23.59
CA HIS A 32 4.61 -2.95 -23.42
C HIS A 32 3.67 -1.88 -22.84
N MET A 33 2.42 -1.82 -23.31
CA MET A 33 1.42 -0.89 -22.78
C MET A 33 1.09 -1.16 -21.31
N LYS A 34 0.91 -2.44 -20.91
CA LYS A 34 0.69 -2.83 -19.51
C LYS A 34 1.89 -2.48 -18.62
N LYS A 35 3.10 -2.78 -19.09
CA LYS A 35 4.34 -2.48 -18.36
C LYS A 35 4.51 -0.96 -18.15
N ASN A 36 4.23 -0.16 -19.18
CA ASN A 36 4.30 1.30 -19.09
C ASN A 36 3.24 1.84 -18.11
N LYS A 37 2.00 1.37 -18.17
CA LYS A 37 0.93 1.77 -17.25
C LYS A 37 1.27 1.47 -15.80
N ASN A 38 1.85 0.29 -15.51
CA ASN A 38 2.26 -0.07 -14.15
C ASN A 38 3.43 0.80 -13.66
N GLN A 39 4.40 1.09 -14.51
CA GLN A 39 5.52 1.98 -14.17
C GLN A 39 5.04 3.40 -13.88
N LEU A 40 4.12 3.92 -14.68
CA LEU A 40 3.51 5.24 -14.46
C LEU A 40 2.73 5.28 -13.14
N TYR A 41 2.00 4.23 -12.81
CA TYR A 41 1.28 4.12 -11.54
C TYR A 41 2.25 4.17 -10.34
N VAL A 42 3.29 3.35 -10.36
CA VAL A 42 4.31 3.31 -9.29
C VAL A 42 4.99 4.68 -9.15
N GLN A 43 5.33 5.33 -10.28
CA GLN A 43 5.96 6.65 -10.23
C GLN A 43 5.01 7.70 -9.66
N ALA A 44 3.74 7.71 -10.07
CA ALA A 44 2.74 8.62 -9.53
C ALA A 44 2.55 8.46 -8.01
N ASN A 45 2.61 7.23 -7.48
CA ASN A 45 2.56 6.97 -6.04
C ASN A 45 3.78 7.54 -5.30
N LYS A 46 4.96 7.41 -5.88
CA LYS A 46 6.20 7.98 -5.32
C LYS A 46 6.16 9.51 -5.32
N ASP A 47 5.78 10.11 -6.44
CA ASP A 47 5.70 11.56 -6.60
C ASP A 47 4.66 12.16 -5.64
N TRP A 48 3.52 11.48 -5.48
CA TRP A 48 2.49 11.86 -4.52
C TRP A 48 3.03 11.86 -3.08
N LEU A 49 3.77 10.80 -2.68
CA LEU A 49 4.34 10.70 -1.34
C LEU A 49 5.39 11.79 -1.09
N VAL A 50 6.23 12.10 -2.08
CA VAL A 50 7.20 13.20 -2.00
C VAL A 50 6.47 14.54 -1.82
N ALA A 51 5.42 14.82 -2.60
CA ALA A 51 4.62 16.04 -2.46
C ALA A 51 3.96 16.09 -1.06
N LYS A 52 3.36 15.00 -0.60
CA LYS A 52 2.71 14.89 0.71
C LYS A 52 3.70 15.14 1.87
N SER A 53 4.93 14.68 1.74
CA SER A 53 5.98 14.87 2.77
C SER A 53 6.39 16.33 2.99
N GLN A 54 6.08 17.22 2.02
CA GLN A 54 6.38 18.67 2.10
C GLN A 54 5.19 19.49 2.64
N GLU A 55 4.03 18.87 2.87
CA GLU A 55 2.86 19.58 3.39
C GLU A 55 3.05 20.00 4.85
N GLU A 56 2.48 21.13 5.22
CA GLU A 56 2.52 21.64 6.59
C GLU A 56 1.86 20.65 7.57
N GLY A 57 2.56 20.43 8.70
CA GLY A 57 2.15 19.50 9.75
C GLY A 57 2.47 18.03 9.47
N VAL A 58 3.03 17.69 8.31
CA VAL A 58 3.52 16.34 8.02
C VAL A 58 4.93 16.17 8.59
N LYS A 59 5.13 15.09 9.33
CA LYS A 59 6.38 14.72 10.00
C LYS A 59 6.92 13.40 9.41
N SER A 60 8.25 13.25 9.44
CA SER A 60 8.92 12.05 8.93
C SER A 60 9.13 11.00 10.02
N LEU A 61 9.02 9.73 9.63
CA LEU A 61 9.40 8.54 10.38
C LEU A 61 10.48 7.75 9.62
N PRO A 62 11.09 6.73 10.23
CA PRO A 62 12.07 5.88 9.53
C PRO A 62 11.50 5.25 8.24
N LYS A 63 12.40 4.91 7.32
CA LYS A 63 12.12 4.18 6.07
C LYS A 63 11.13 4.88 5.13
N GLY A 64 11.03 6.21 5.17
CA GLY A 64 10.18 6.98 4.27
C GLY A 64 8.69 6.90 4.61
N VAL A 65 8.35 6.50 5.82
CA VAL A 65 6.98 6.65 6.35
C VAL A 65 6.81 8.09 6.83
N TYR A 66 5.62 8.66 6.62
CA TYR A 66 5.28 9.99 7.09
C TYR A 66 3.94 9.97 7.81
N TYR A 67 3.68 10.99 8.64
CA TYR A 67 2.43 11.10 9.36
C TYR A 67 2.03 12.55 9.62
N LYS A 68 0.75 12.75 9.82
CA LYS A 68 0.16 14.00 10.30
C LYS A 68 -0.71 13.69 11.52
N VAL A 69 -0.52 14.42 12.62
CA VAL A 69 -1.34 14.28 13.82
C VAL A 69 -2.72 14.90 13.55
N LEU A 70 -3.77 14.12 13.73
CA LEU A 70 -5.16 14.56 13.63
C LEU A 70 -5.76 14.84 15.01
N ALA A 71 -5.37 14.05 16.04
CA ALA A 71 -5.67 14.30 17.44
C ALA A 71 -4.52 13.75 18.30
N GLU A 72 -4.21 14.47 19.38
CA GLU A 72 -3.24 14.05 20.38
C GLU A 72 -3.94 13.26 21.48
N GLY A 73 -3.35 12.12 21.86
CA GLY A 73 -3.80 11.27 22.94
C GLY A 73 -3.11 11.56 24.26
N ASP A 74 -3.06 10.55 25.14
CA ASP A 74 -2.42 10.64 26.45
C ASP A 74 -0.90 10.43 26.33
N ALA A 75 -0.15 11.53 26.23
CA ALA A 75 1.30 11.52 26.12
C ALA A 75 2.02 10.87 27.34
N THR A 76 1.31 10.59 28.42
CA THR A 76 1.84 9.88 29.59
C THR A 76 1.68 8.37 29.49
N SER A 77 0.85 7.87 28.55
CA SER A 77 0.69 6.46 28.30
C SER A 77 1.93 5.85 27.65
N ALA A 78 2.12 4.54 27.82
CA ALA A 78 3.18 3.82 27.10
C ALA A 78 2.90 3.80 25.60
N THR A 79 3.95 3.62 24.79
CA THR A 79 3.84 3.37 23.36
C THR A 79 3.90 1.86 23.07
N PRO A 80 3.27 1.36 22.00
CA PRO A 80 3.29 -0.06 21.68
C PRO A 80 4.70 -0.60 21.36
N THR A 81 4.97 -1.81 21.80
CA THR A 81 6.12 -2.61 21.35
C THR A 81 5.67 -3.57 20.23
N PRO A 82 6.57 -4.18 19.47
CA PRO A 82 6.17 -5.17 18.45
C PRO A 82 5.38 -6.36 19.00
N SER A 83 5.57 -6.72 20.28
CA SER A 83 4.86 -7.81 20.96
C SER A 83 3.52 -7.41 21.56
N SER A 84 3.25 -6.12 21.69
CA SER A 84 1.99 -5.61 22.24
C SER A 84 0.80 -6.02 21.37
N VAL A 85 -0.32 -6.34 22.00
CA VAL A 85 -1.63 -6.43 21.35
C VAL A 85 -2.22 -5.03 21.35
N ILE A 86 -2.42 -4.46 20.15
CA ILE A 86 -3.05 -3.15 19.99
C ILE A 86 -4.52 -3.28 19.67
N THR A 87 -5.31 -2.30 20.09
CA THR A 87 -6.68 -2.12 19.63
C THR A 87 -6.76 -0.77 18.93
N ALA A 88 -7.23 -0.73 17.69
CA ALA A 88 -7.27 0.49 16.88
C ALA A 88 -8.47 0.54 15.96
N HIS A 89 -9.00 1.74 15.72
CA HIS A 89 -9.81 2.02 14.54
C HIS A 89 -8.94 2.54 13.41
N TYR A 90 -9.30 2.19 12.18
CA TYR A 90 -8.59 2.69 11.00
C TYR A 90 -9.50 2.79 9.77
N THR A 91 -9.00 3.56 8.80
CA THR A 91 -9.48 3.57 7.42
C THR A 91 -8.28 3.62 6.50
N GLY A 92 -8.15 2.65 5.60
CA GLY A 92 -7.09 2.56 4.61
C GLY A 92 -7.55 3.01 3.22
N LYS A 93 -6.75 3.85 2.57
CA LYS A 93 -7.02 4.41 1.24
C LYS A 93 -5.80 4.35 0.34
N THR A 94 -6.04 4.26 -0.96
CA THR A 94 -5.06 4.54 -2.01
C THR A 94 -4.97 6.05 -2.28
N ILE A 95 -3.95 6.49 -3.03
CA ILE A 95 -3.70 7.93 -3.29
C ILE A 95 -4.81 8.62 -4.09
N ASP A 96 -5.65 7.88 -4.80
CA ASP A 96 -6.86 8.37 -5.50
C ASP A 96 -8.08 8.52 -4.58
N GLY A 97 -7.91 8.21 -3.28
CA GLY A 97 -8.95 8.33 -2.26
C GLY A 97 -9.87 7.12 -2.14
N ALA A 98 -9.68 6.07 -2.95
CA ALA A 98 -10.48 4.86 -2.84
C ALA A 98 -10.17 4.13 -1.52
N THR A 99 -11.21 3.89 -0.73
CA THR A 99 -11.11 3.11 0.52
C THR A 99 -11.07 1.63 0.16
N PHE A 100 -10.03 0.93 0.62
CA PHE A 100 -9.88 -0.51 0.42
C PHE A 100 -10.23 -1.32 1.68
N ASP A 101 -10.15 -0.70 2.86
CA ASP A 101 -10.46 -1.36 4.13
C ASP A 101 -10.77 -0.32 5.22
N SER A 102 -11.63 -0.68 6.19
CA SER A 102 -11.95 0.18 7.33
C SER A 102 -12.58 -0.64 8.45
N SER A 103 -12.22 -0.33 9.69
CA SER A 103 -12.90 -0.82 10.89
C SER A 103 -13.92 0.19 11.46
N ARG A 104 -14.01 1.41 10.88
CA ARG A 104 -14.95 2.42 11.40
C ARG A 104 -16.38 2.05 11.08
N GLY A 105 -17.22 2.05 12.13
CA GLY A 105 -18.61 1.58 12.04
C GLY A 105 -18.78 0.09 12.34
N ASP A 106 -17.68 -0.60 12.66
CA ASP A 106 -17.64 -2.01 13.05
C ASP A 106 -16.72 -2.18 14.28
N VAL A 107 -16.36 -3.43 14.60
CA VAL A 107 -15.47 -3.78 15.71
C VAL A 107 -14.05 -3.28 15.42
N PRO A 108 -13.36 -2.63 16.41
CA PRO A 108 -11.96 -2.25 16.25
C PRO A 108 -11.06 -3.45 15.96
N LEU A 109 -10.02 -3.22 15.18
CA LEU A 109 -8.96 -4.20 14.96
C LEU A 109 -8.23 -4.46 16.29
N ALA A 110 -8.11 -5.73 16.69
CA ALA A 110 -7.29 -6.15 17.81
C ALA A 110 -6.30 -7.24 17.37
N CYS A 111 -5.01 -6.93 17.36
CA CYS A 111 -3.97 -7.88 16.94
C CYS A 111 -2.59 -7.51 17.51
N ARG A 112 -1.61 -8.42 17.38
CA ARG A 112 -0.23 -8.09 17.72
C ARG A 112 0.37 -7.15 16.68
N LEU A 113 1.03 -6.11 17.16
CA LEU A 113 1.61 -5.08 16.26
C LEU A 113 2.58 -5.68 15.23
N ARG A 114 3.38 -6.67 15.62
CA ARG A 114 4.34 -7.35 14.73
C ARG A 114 3.70 -8.11 13.54
N ASP A 115 2.40 -8.39 13.60
CA ASP A 115 1.68 -9.14 12.57
C ASP A 115 1.13 -8.21 11.48
N LEU A 116 1.32 -6.88 11.64
CA LEU A 116 0.92 -5.85 10.69
C LEU A 116 2.05 -5.48 9.71
N ILE A 117 1.72 -4.71 8.68
CA ILE A 117 2.70 -4.18 7.72
C ILE A 117 3.72 -3.28 8.44
N GLU A 118 4.95 -3.25 7.91
CA GLU A 118 6.08 -2.55 8.53
C GLU A 118 5.78 -1.06 8.78
N GLY A 119 5.06 -0.39 7.88
CA GLY A 119 4.67 1.00 8.04
C GLY A 119 3.81 1.26 9.30
N TRP A 120 2.91 0.33 9.64
CA TRP A 120 2.13 0.40 10.87
C TRP A 120 3.01 0.22 12.11
N ILE A 121 3.92 -0.77 12.08
CA ILE A 121 4.87 -1.02 13.17
C ILE A 121 5.69 0.24 13.45
N ILE A 122 6.20 0.88 12.41
CA ILE A 122 7.00 2.12 12.51
C ILE A 122 6.18 3.24 13.14
N ALA A 123 4.96 3.48 12.66
CA ALA A 123 4.12 4.60 13.12
C ALA A 123 3.60 4.35 14.55
N MET A 124 2.98 3.20 14.81
CA MET A 124 2.31 2.95 16.09
C MET A 124 3.27 2.87 17.28
N ARG A 125 4.53 2.52 17.07
CA ARG A 125 5.56 2.59 18.12
C ARG A 125 5.87 3.99 18.62
N GLN A 126 5.35 5.02 17.97
CA GLN A 126 5.47 6.42 18.38
C GLN A 126 4.12 6.99 18.86
N MET A 127 3.03 6.22 18.73
CA MET A 127 1.69 6.66 19.14
C MET A 127 1.42 6.35 20.61
N HIS A 128 0.68 7.25 21.25
CA HIS A 128 0.11 7.07 22.57
C HIS A 128 -1.38 6.69 22.49
N ILE A 129 -1.95 6.17 23.56
CA ILE A 129 -3.38 5.85 23.61
C ILE A 129 -4.19 7.14 23.41
N GLY A 130 -5.15 7.09 22.48
CA GLY A 130 -5.98 8.22 22.08
C GLY A 130 -5.39 9.03 20.91
N ASP A 131 -4.13 8.79 20.50
CA ASP A 131 -3.60 9.40 19.29
C ASP A 131 -4.40 8.96 18.06
N ARG A 132 -4.69 9.93 17.19
CA ARG A 132 -5.21 9.71 15.85
C ARG A 132 -4.31 10.38 14.83
N TRP A 133 -3.72 9.57 13.95
CA TRP A 133 -2.79 10.02 12.94
C TRP A 133 -3.23 9.63 11.54
N GLU A 134 -2.97 10.47 10.57
CA GLU A 134 -2.98 10.09 9.16
C GLU A 134 -1.55 9.69 8.78
N VAL A 135 -1.37 8.41 8.42
CA VAL A 135 -0.07 7.80 8.16
C VAL A 135 0.08 7.51 6.68
N TYR A 136 1.20 7.92 6.08
CA TYR A 136 1.52 7.73 4.66
C TYR A 136 2.64 6.72 4.54
N ILE A 137 2.35 5.58 3.95
CA ILE A 137 3.22 4.41 3.94
C ILE A 137 3.64 4.11 2.51
N PRO A 138 4.95 4.21 2.17
CA PRO A 138 5.43 3.80 0.85
C PRO A 138 5.20 2.31 0.61
N ALA A 139 5.09 1.92 -0.66
CA ALA A 139 4.81 0.54 -1.05
C ALA A 139 5.77 -0.47 -0.40
N GLU A 140 7.04 -0.12 -0.27
CA GLU A 140 8.10 -0.97 0.29
C GLU A 140 7.87 -1.30 1.79
N MET A 141 7.12 -0.45 2.50
CA MET A 141 6.75 -0.63 3.91
C MET A 141 5.32 -1.17 4.07
N ALA A 142 4.67 -1.54 2.97
CA ALA A 142 3.34 -2.14 2.90
C ALA A 142 3.39 -3.47 2.13
N TYR A 143 2.84 -3.53 0.92
CA TYR A 143 2.73 -4.76 0.12
C TYR A 143 3.72 -4.83 -1.06
N GLY A 144 4.61 -3.83 -1.19
CA GLY A 144 5.63 -3.78 -2.23
C GLY A 144 5.03 -3.79 -3.63
N LYS A 145 5.58 -4.64 -4.50
CA LYS A 145 5.14 -4.81 -5.88
C LYS A 145 3.93 -5.75 -6.05
N PHE A 146 3.45 -6.35 -4.98
CA PHE A 146 2.35 -7.31 -5.01
C PHE A 146 1.01 -6.60 -4.84
N SER A 147 0.04 -6.97 -5.66
CA SER A 147 -1.34 -6.46 -5.53
C SER A 147 -2.10 -7.22 -4.44
N GLN A 148 -2.97 -6.49 -3.72
CA GLN A 148 -3.95 -7.03 -2.80
C GLN A 148 -5.36 -6.64 -3.29
N PRO A 149 -6.44 -7.21 -2.76
CA PRO A 149 -7.80 -6.76 -3.07
C PRO A 149 -7.93 -5.23 -2.83
N GLY A 150 -8.28 -4.49 -3.88
CA GLY A 150 -8.40 -3.02 -3.82
C GLY A 150 -7.08 -2.24 -3.80
N ILE A 151 -5.90 -2.92 -3.79
CA ILE A 151 -4.59 -2.27 -3.71
C ILE A 151 -3.70 -2.76 -4.86
N PRO A 152 -3.49 -1.98 -5.92
CA PRO A 152 -2.52 -2.31 -6.96
C PRO A 152 -1.09 -2.39 -6.42
N GLY A 153 -0.24 -3.24 -7.01
CA GLY A 153 1.17 -3.33 -6.64
C GLY A 153 1.91 -2.01 -6.86
N GLY A 154 2.72 -1.62 -5.89
CA GLY A 154 3.45 -0.34 -5.89
C GLY A 154 2.65 0.84 -5.33
N SER A 155 1.51 0.59 -4.67
CA SER A 155 0.69 1.61 -4.02
C SER A 155 1.36 2.18 -2.78
N THR A 156 1.42 3.49 -2.68
CA THR A 156 1.51 4.22 -1.41
C THR A 156 0.16 4.14 -0.72
N LEU A 157 0.14 3.84 0.57
CA LEU A 157 -1.08 3.70 1.35
C LEU A 157 -1.25 4.86 2.34
N ILE A 158 -2.49 5.28 2.50
CA ILE A 158 -2.90 6.31 3.45
C ILE A 158 -3.78 5.64 4.50
N PHE A 159 -3.40 5.74 5.77
CA PHE A 159 -4.19 5.22 6.86
C PHE A 159 -4.52 6.32 7.87
N ASP A 160 -5.80 6.52 8.13
CA ASP A 160 -6.28 7.21 9.32
C ASP A 160 -6.36 6.18 10.44
N ILE A 161 -5.48 6.27 11.44
CA ILE A 161 -5.35 5.31 12.54
C ILE A 161 -5.64 6.01 13.85
N GLU A 162 -6.46 5.41 14.69
CA GLU A 162 -6.73 5.84 16.07
C GLU A 162 -6.38 4.70 17.02
N LEU A 163 -5.38 4.91 17.90
CA LEU A 163 -4.94 3.91 18.86
C LEU A 163 -5.80 3.97 20.12
N LEU A 164 -6.58 2.92 20.37
CA LEU A 164 -7.56 2.86 21.46
C LEU A 164 -6.99 2.21 22.73
N ALA A 165 -6.19 1.15 22.58
CA ALA A 165 -5.63 0.41 23.71
C ALA A 165 -4.33 -0.32 23.35
N ILE A 166 -3.52 -0.61 24.38
CA ILE A 166 -2.28 -1.40 24.33
C ILE A 166 -2.36 -2.45 25.45
N ASN A 167 -2.20 -3.75 25.10
CA ASN A 167 -2.22 -4.89 26.02
C ASN A 167 -0.97 -5.75 25.86
#